data_7c4efa9c4a5d59b794ac70c9f0b4bb77
#
_entry.id   7c4efa9c4a5d59b794ac70c9f0b4bb77
#
_cell.length_a   1.000
_cell.length_b   1.000
_cell.length_c   1.000
_cell.angle_alpha   90.00
_cell.angle_beta   90.00
_cell.angle_gamma   90.00
#
_symmetry.space_group_name_H-M   'P 1'
#
loop_
_entity.id
_entity.type
_entity.pdbx_description
1 polymer ?
#
loop_
_entity_poly.entity_id
_entity_poly.type
_entity_poly.pdbx_seq_one_letter_code
_entity_poly.pdbx_strand_id
1 'polypeptide(L)'
;MSQFQTLTPSSLSREAFVAAFADIYEHSPWVAEKAFDLGLSPELDQVENLHARMSEILLAADHDRQLALINAHPDLAGKAAIQGELTEASTSEQAGAGIHQCTAEEFQRFSELNQAYKARFGFPFIMAVKGSDRHKILAAFEQRIHHSADAEFACALAEINKIALFRLLTL
;
A
#
# COMPACT_ATOMS: atom_id res chain seq x y z
N MET A 1 -12.19 -15.81 10.26
CA MET A 1 -12.04 -14.42 9.80
C MET A 1 -11.64 -13.55 10.98
N SER A 2 -10.79 -12.57 10.72
CA SER A 2 -10.23 -11.71 11.77
C SER A 2 -11.23 -10.62 12.15
N GLN A 3 -11.31 -10.29 13.43
CA GLN A 3 -12.10 -9.17 13.94
C GLN A 3 -11.16 -8.01 14.28
N PHE A 4 -11.67 -6.79 14.15
CA PHE A 4 -10.95 -5.62 14.64
C PHE A 4 -10.81 -5.69 16.17
N GLN A 5 -9.66 -5.28 16.68
CA GLN A 5 -9.36 -5.38 18.11
C GLN A 5 -10.08 -4.31 18.94
N THR A 6 -10.24 -3.13 18.38
CA THR A 6 -10.73 -1.94 19.10
C THR A 6 -11.89 -1.22 18.41
N LEU A 7 -12.28 -1.69 17.22
CA LEU A 7 -13.27 -1.01 16.40
C LEU A 7 -14.44 -1.94 16.05
N THR A 8 -15.61 -1.34 15.90
CA THR A 8 -16.80 -1.99 15.33
C THR A 8 -17.25 -1.13 14.15
N PRO A 9 -16.69 -1.37 12.95
CA PRO A 9 -16.91 -0.50 11.78
C PRO A 9 -18.38 -0.22 11.49
N SER A 10 -19.27 -1.22 11.63
CA SER A 10 -20.68 -1.07 11.36
C SER A 10 -21.41 -0.08 12.27
N SER A 11 -20.82 0.27 13.43
CA SER A 11 -21.40 1.19 14.42
C SER A 11 -20.85 2.61 14.32
N LEU A 12 -19.85 2.85 13.48
CA LEU A 12 -19.19 4.14 13.39
C LEU A 12 -20.02 5.17 12.58
N SER A 13 -19.96 6.43 13.00
CA SER A 13 -20.40 7.54 12.17
C SER A 13 -19.48 7.67 10.93
N ARG A 14 -19.93 8.41 9.91
CA ARG A 14 -19.11 8.66 8.71
C ARG A 14 -17.76 9.29 9.08
N GLU A 15 -17.79 10.30 9.91
CA GLU A 15 -16.59 11.00 10.38
C GLU A 15 -15.62 10.04 11.10
N ALA A 16 -16.12 9.24 12.03
CA ALA A 16 -15.33 8.29 12.79
C ALA A 16 -14.79 7.16 11.89
N PHE A 17 -15.60 6.68 10.95
CA PHE A 17 -15.18 5.65 10.00
C PHE A 17 -14.05 6.15 9.09
N VAL A 18 -14.23 7.33 8.50
CA VAL A 18 -13.20 7.92 7.64
C VAL A 18 -11.93 8.20 8.45
N ALA A 19 -12.04 8.74 9.66
CA ALA A 19 -10.88 8.96 10.52
C ALA A 19 -10.12 7.66 10.84
N ALA A 20 -10.83 6.55 11.04
CA ALA A 20 -10.22 5.25 11.35
C ALA A 20 -9.54 4.60 10.14
N PHE A 21 -10.07 4.77 8.94
CA PHE A 21 -9.67 4.01 7.76
C PHE A 21 -9.09 4.85 6.61
N ALA A 22 -8.99 6.18 6.76
CA ALA A 22 -8.47 7.06 5.71
C ALA A 22 -7.04 6.74 5.28
N ASP A 23 -6.21 6.29 6.20
CA ASP A 23 -4.79 6.04 5.98
C ASP A 23 -4.47 4.59 5.56
N ILE A 24 -5.48 3.74 5.42
CA ILE A 24 -5.30 2.37 4.93
C ILE A 24 -4.76 2.38 3.50
N TYR A 25 -5.24 3.28 2.67
CA TYR A 25 -4.70 3.54 1.33
C TYR A 25 -3.95 4.87 1.34
N GLU A 26 -2.71 4.85 0.92
CA GLU A 26 -1.76 5.96 1.02
C GLU A 26 -2.32 7.26 0.45
N HIS A 27 -2.49 8.28 1.27
CA HIS A 27 -3.02 9.60 0.90
C HIS A 27 -4.31 9.57 0.08
N SER A 28 -5.15 8.55 0.29
CA SER A 28 -6.34 8.30 -0.54
C SER A 28 -7.57 8.01 0.32
N PRO A 29 -8.04 9.00 1.10
CA PRO A 29 -9.20 8.82 1.99
C PRO A 29 -10.49 8.49 1.24
N TRP A 30 -10.57 8.77 -0.05
CA TRP A 30 -11.75 8.51 -0.88
C TRP A 30 -12.17 7.03 -0.90
N VAL A 31 -11.23 6.10 -0.67
CA VAL A 31 -11.56 4.66 -0.58
C VAL A 31 -12.40 4.40 0.66
N ALA A 32 -12.00 4.94 1.82
CA ALA A 32 -12.77 4.84 3.06
C ALA A 32 -14.11 5.56 2.97
N GLU A 33 -14.13 6.77 2.42
CA GLU A 33 -15.35 7.54 2.21
C GLU A 33 -16.38 6.76 1.39
N LYS A 34 -15.95 6.21 0.27
CA LYS A 34 -16.82 5.42 -0.61
C LYS A 34 -17.25 4.10 0.03
N ALA A 35 -16.39 3.46 0.81
CA ALA A 35 -16.73 2.25 1.55
C ALA A 35 -17.88 2.52 2.55
N PHE A 36 -17.86 3.66 3.24
CA PHE A 36 -18.95 4.09 4.10
C PHE A 36 -20.23 4.40 3.32
N ASP A 37 -20.10 5.18 2.25
CA ASP A 37 -21.24 5.68 1.47
C ASP A 37 -22.03 4.56 0.77
N LEU A 38 -21.43 3.39 0.57
CA LEU A 38 -22.10 2.18 0.09
C LEU A 38 -22.99 1.50 1.15
N GLY A 39 -23.01 2.01 2.38
CA GLY A 39 -23.78 1.46 3.49
C GLY A 39 -22.97 0.47 4.33
N LEU A 40 -23.17 0.55 5.65
CA LEU A 40 -22.52 -0.35 6.61
C LEU A 40 -23.44 -1.51 6.97
N SER A 41 -22.83 -2.66 7.21
CA SER A 41 -23.50 -3.85 7.76
C SER A 41 -22.58 -4.54 8.76
N PRO A 42 -23.13 -5.36 9.68
CA PRO A 42 -22.32 -6.10 10.66
C PRO A 42 -21.26 -7.02 10.05
N GLU A 43 -21.42 -7.41 8.78
CA GLU A 43 -20.43 -8.22 8.07
C GLU A 43 -19.09 -7.49 7.92
N LEU A 44 -19.12 -6.15 7.86
CA LEU A 44 -17.93 -5.31 7.73
C LEU A 44 -17.12 -5.19 9.05
N ASP A 45 -17.63 -5.75 10.13
CA ASP A 45 -16.89 -5.84 11.39
C ASP A 45 -15.80 -6.93 11.34
N GLN A 46 -15.76 -7.65 10.23
CA GLN A 46 -14.67 -8.58 9.92
C GLN A 46 -13.69 -7.92 8.95
N VAL A 47 -12.41 -8.03 9.29
CA VAL A 47 -11.32 -7.37 8.54
C VAL A 47 -11.35 -7.74 7.06
N GLU A 48 -11.51 -9.01 6.75
CA GLU A 48 -11.48 -9.53 5.38
C GLU A 48 -12.66 -9.00 4.54
N ASN A 49 -13.83 -8.81 5.16
CA ASN A 49 -15.00 -8.29 4.47
C ASN A 49 -14.86 -6.79 4.17
N LEU A 50 -14.35 -6.02 5.12
CA LEU A 50 -14.06 -4.60 4.87
C LEU A 50 -12.94 -4.45 3.82
N HIS A 51 -11.89 -5.27 3.92
CA HIS A 51 -10.82 -5.33 2.93
C HIS A 51 -11.34 -5.65 1.54
N ALA A 52 -12.20 -6.65 1.40
CA ALA A 52 -12.80 -7.00 0.10
C ALA A 52 -13.56 -5.82 -0.51
N ARG A 53 -14.39 -5.12 0.30
CA ARG A 53 -15.10 -3.93 -0.15
C ARG A 53 -14.16 -2.82 -0.61
N MET A 54 -13.14 -2.51 0.17
CA MET A 54 -12.17 -1.47 -0.19
C MET A 54 -11.36 -1.85 -1.43
N SER A 55 -10.99 -3.12 -1.57
CA SER A 55 -10.30 -3.63 -2.76
C SER A 55 -11.15 -3.49 -4.02
N GLU A 56 -12.43 -3.83 -3.95
CA GLU A 56 -13.37 -3.66 -5.08
C GLU A 56 -13.50 -2.19 -5.48
N ILE A 57 -13.55 -1.28 -4.50
CA ILE A 57 -13.61 0.17 -4.76
C ILE A 57 -12.37 0.63 -5.52
N LEU A 58 -11.18 0.19 -5.11
CA LEU A 58 -9.95 0.53 -5.82
C LEU A 58 -9.94 -0.03 -7.25
N LEU A 59 -10.27 -1.30 -7.41
CA LEU A 59 -10.25 -1.96 -8.73
C LEU A 59 -11.32 -1.44 -9.69
N ALA A 60 -12.44 -0.93 -9.17
CA ALA A 60 -13.51 -0.32 -9.96
C ALA A 60 -13.30 1.19 -10.21
N ALA A 61 -12.29 1.81 -9.61
CA ALA A 61 -11.99 3.22 -9.82
C ALA A 61 -11.45 3.46 -11.24
N ASP A 62 -11.56 4.72 -11.71
CA ASP A 62 -10.97 5.10 -12.99
C ASP A 62 -9.42 5.03 -12.93
N HIS A 63 -8.82 4.94 -14.12
CA HIS A 63 -7.36 4.82 -14.26
C HIS A 63 -6.61 5.98 -13.60
N ASP A 64 -7.13 7.20 -13.69
CA ASP A 64 -6.47 8.37 -13.12
C ASP A 64 -6.40 8.31 -11.60
N ARG A 65 -7.48 7.87 -10.94
CA ARG A 65 -7.49 7.64 -9.49
C ARG A 65 -6.57 6.51 -9.07
N GLN A 66 -6.57 5.42 -9.82
CA GLN A 66 -5.68 4.29 -9.57
C GLN A 66 -4.21 4.72 -9.70
N LEU A 67 -3.87 5.46 -10.76
CA LEU A 67 -2.52 5.96 -10.97
C LEU A 67 -2.10 6.96 -9.88
N ALA A 68 -2.99 7.86 -9.48
CA ALA A 68 -2.73 8.81 -8.39
C ALA A 68 -2.44 8.08 -7.07
N LEU A 69 -3.16 7.02 -6.75
CA LEU A 69 -2.89 6.20 -5.57
C LEU A 69 -1.55 5.47 -5.68
N ILE A 70 -1.22 4.90 -6.82
CA ILE A 70 0.09 4.29 -7.06
C ILE A 70 1.21 5.31 -6.83
N ASN A 71 1.07 6.51 -7.40
CA ASN A 71 2.05 7.59 -7.28
C ASN A 71 2.13 8.20 -5.88
N ALA A 72 1.12 7.99 -5.04
CA ALA A 72 1.15 8.43 -3.64
C ALA A 72 2.07 7.58 -2.76
N HIS A 73 2.43 6.38 -3.20
CA HIS A 73 3.32 5.50 -2.45
C HIS A 73 4.79 5.95 -2.57
N PRO A 74 5.55 5.90 -1.46
CA PRO A 74 6.96 6.25 -1.48
C PRO A 74 7.80 5.16 -2.16
N ASP A 75 8.97 5.54 -2.66
CA ASP A 75 9.97 4.60 -3.10
C ASP A 75 10.47 3.74 -1.94
N LEU A 76 10.70 2.47 -2.18
CA LEU A 76 11.38 1.59 -1.21
C LEU A 76 12.88 1.99 -1.14
N ALA A 77 13.37 2.21 0.08
CA ALA A 77 14.73 2.72 0.34
C ALA A 77 15.03 4.03 -0.42
N GLY A 78 14.01 4.85 -0.69
CA GLY A 78 14.16 6.14 -1.35
C GLY A 78 14.63 7.25 -0.41
N LYS A 79 14.80 8.45 -0.95
CA LYS A 79 15.21 9.64 -0.18
C LYS A 79 14.27 9.93 1.00
N ALA A 80 12.96 9.80 0.79
CA ALA A 80 11.97 10.04 1.84
C ALA A 80 12.16 9.08 3.04
N ALA A 81 12.52 7.82 2.79
CA ALA A 81 12.83 6.85 3.84
C ALA A 81 14.07 7.25 4.63
N ILE A 82 15.12 7.72 3.94
CA ILE A 82 16.38 8.16 4.56
C ILE A 82 16.17 9.44 5.37
N GLN A 83 15.32 10.36 4.89
CA GLN A 83 15.05 11.65 5.52
C GLN A 83 13.95 11.60 6.58
N GLY A 84 13.27 10.46 6.76
CA GLY A 84 12.17 10.31 7.71
C GLY A 84 10.88 11.00 7.27
N GLU A 85 10.67 11.20 5.99
CA GLU A 85 9.50 11.89 5.41
C GLU A 85 8.35 10.96 5.03
N LEU A 86 8.42 9.67 5.39
CA LEU A 86 7.38 8.69 5.13
C LEU A 86 6.21 8.85 6.10
N THR A 87 5.03 8.35 5.71
CA THR A 87 3.94 8.11 6.67
C THR A 87 4.41 7.14 7.76
N GLU A 88 3.77 7.17 8.93
CA GLU A 88 4.09 6.26 10.04
C GLU A 88 3.97 4.80 9.62
N ALA A 89 2.91 4.44 8.88
CA ALA A 89 2.72 3.10 8.37
C ALA A 89 3.83 2.67 7.40
N SER A 90 4.18 3.50 6.43
CA SER A 90 5.25 3.22 5.48
C SER A 90 6.63 3.12 6.15
N THR A 91 6.90 3.97 7.15
CA THR A 91 8.13 3.90 7.95
C THR A 91 8.24 2.57 8.68
N SER A 92 7.17 2.15 9.35
CA SER A 92 7.11 0.88 10.08
C SER A 92 7.26 -0.33 9.15
N GLU A 93 6.60 -0.32 8.00
CA GLU A 93 6.66 -1.39 7.00
C GLU A 93 8.08 -1.54 6.44
N GLN A 94 8.73 -0.45 6.04
CA GLN A 94 10.09 -0.50 5.51
C GLN A 94 11.11 -0.89 6.60
N ALA A 95 10.97 -0.40 7.82
CA ALA A 95 11.82 -0.80 8.94
C ALA A 95 11.67 -2.29 9.25
N GLY A 96 10.43 -2.81 9.25
CA GLY A 96 10.16 -4.23 9.45
C GLY A 96 10.79 -5.15 8.40
N ALA A 97 10.98 -4.67 7.18
CA ALA A 97 11.67 -5.38 6.10
C ALA A 97 13.21 -5.20 6.13
N GLY A 98 13.75 -4.49 7.11
CA GLY A 98 15.21 -4.26 7.24
C GLY A 98 15.78 -3.25 6.25
N ILE A 99 14.95 -2.39 5.66
CA ILE A 99 15.40 -1.36 4.70
C ILE A 99 16.40 -0.39 5.32
N HIS A 100 16.22 -0.03 6.59
CA HIS A 100 17.15 0.84 7.33
C HIS A 100 18.52 0.21 7.58
N GLN A 101 18.67 -1.09 7.40
CA GLN A 101 19.90 -1.84 7.56
C GLN A 101 20.66 -2.08 6.25
N CYS A 102 20.18 -1.51 5.13
CA CYS A 102 20.84 -1.61 3.84
C CYS A 102 22.27 -1.06 3.91
N THR A 103 23.20 -1.74 3.23
CA THR A 103 24.53 -1.20 2.97
C THR A 103 24.46 -0.05 1.97
N ALA A 104 25.54 0.75 1.85
CA ALA A 104 25.62 1.81 0.85
C ALA A 104 25.43 1.27 -0.58
N GLU A 105 25.96 0.09 -0.87
CA GLU A 105 25.81 -0.59 -2.17
C GLU A 105 24.37 -1.03 -2.41
N GLU A 106 23.70 -1.57 -1.41
CA GLU A 106 22.29 -1.92 -1.48
C GLU A 106 21.40 -0.69 -1.69
N PHE A 107 21.63 0.41 -0.99
CA PHE A 107 20.94 1.67 -1.21
C PHE A 107 21.14 2.21 -2.63
N GLN A 108 22.36 2.12 -3.15
CA GLN A 108 22.65 2.50 -4.52
C GLN A 108 21.85 1.65 -5.50
N ARG A 109 21.82 0.33 -5.29
CA ARG A 109 21.05 -0.58 -6.13
C ARG A 109 19.56 -0.28 -6.10
N PHE A 110 18.99 -0.02 -4.93
CA PHE A 110 17.59 0.44 -4.80
C PHE A 110 17.35 1.74 -5.58
N SER A 111 18.25 2.70 -5.46
CA SER A 111 18.13 3.99 -6.18
C SER A 111 18.14 3.79 -7.70
N GLU A 112 19.05 2.99 -8.21
CA GLU A 112 19.14 2.66 -9.64
C GLU A 112 17.87 1.96 -10.14
N LEU A 113 17.39 0.97 -9.40
CA LEU A 113 16.17 0.23 -9.76
C LEU A 113 14.92 1.13 -9.66
N ASN A 114 14.79 1.97 -8.65
CA ASN A 114 13.69 2.92 -8.54
C ASN A 114 13.66 3.88 -9.74
N GLN A 115 14.81 4.42 -10.13
CA GLN A 115 14.92 5.32 -11.29
C GLN A 115 14.58 4.60 -12.59
N ALA A 116 15.13 3.42 -12.81
CA ALA A 116 14.91 2.62 -14.01
C ALA A 116 13.43 2.18 -14.11
N TYR A 117 12.85 1.76 -13.01
CA TYR A 117 11.45 1.35 -12.95
C TYR A 117 10.50 2.51 -13.29
N LYS A 118 10.69 3.68 -12.66
CA LYS A 118 9.89 4.87 -12.93
C LYS A 118 10.07 5.39 -14.36
N ALA A 119 11.29 5.33 -14.90
CA ALA A 119 11.53 5.71 -16.29
C ALA A 119 10.82 4.77 -17.28
N ARG A 120 10.74 3.48 -16.97
CA ARG A 120 10.09 2.49 -17.81
C ARG A 120 8.57 2.53 -17.73
N PHE A 121 8.00 2.63 -16.53
CA PHE A 121 6.56 2.46 -16.29
C PHE A 121 5.82 3.75 -15.99
N GLY A 122 6.49 4.82 -15.58
CA GLY A 122 5.88 6.10 -15.23
C GLY A 122 5.24 6.14 -13.84
N PHE A 123 5.47 5.12 -13.00
CA PHE A 123 5.00 5.06 -11.61
C PHE A 123 6.00 4.27 -10.75
N PRO A 124 5.95 4.41 -9.40
CA PRO A 124 6.88 3.75 -8.52
C PRO A 124 6.63 2.24 -8.41
N PHE A 125 7.68 1.50 -8.08
CA PHE A 125 7.59 0.09 -7.71
C PHE A 125 6.88 -0.06 -6.38
N ILE A 126 5.85 -0.92 -6.34
CA ILE A 126 5.09 -1.21 -5.14
C ILE A 126 5.17 -2.70 -4.82
N MET A 127 5.49 -2.99 -3.57
CA MET A 127 5.53 -4.34 -3.03
C MET A 127 5.11 -4.33 -1.56
N ALA A 128 4.22 -5.24 -1.18
CA ALA A 128 3.93 -5.50 0.22
C ALA A 128 5.16 -6.18 0.84
N VAL A 129 5.80 -5.51 1.79
CA VAL A 129 7.11 -5.92 2.32
C VAL A 129 7.02 -6.66 3.65
N LYS A 130 5.82 -6.78 4.23
CA LYS A 130 5.62 -7.54 5.47
C LYS A 130 6.04 -9.01 5.29
N GLY A 131 6.91 -9.48 6.17
CA GLY A 131 7.46 -10.84 6.10
C GLY A 131 8.52 -11.05 5.02
N SER A 132 8.95 -9.99 4.35
CA SER A 132 10.03 -10.00 3.37
C SER A 132 11.32 -9.42 3.96
N ASP A 133 12.36 -9.33 3.15
CA ASP A 133 13.61 -8.70 3.50
C ASP A 133 14.18 -7.96 2.28
N ARG A 134 15.22 -7.13 2.50
CA ARG A 134 15.83 -6.33 1.44
C ARG A 134 16.35 -7.15 0.26
N HIS A 135 16.80 -8.37 0.51
CA HIS A 135 17.32 -9.25 -0.56
C HIS A 135 16.20 -9.78 -1.46
N LYS A 136 15.10 -10.21 -0.84
CA LYS A 136 13.89 -10.66 -1.57
C LYS A 136 13.24 -9.51 -2.33
N ILE A 137 13.22 -8.31 -1.74
CA ILE A 137 12.68 -7.11 -2.40
C ILE A 137 13.52 -6.76 -3.62
N LEU A 138 14.85 -6.75 -3.52
CA LEU A 138 15.74 -6.49 -4.65
C LEU A 138 15.57 -7.52 -5.75
N ALA A 139 15.47 -8.81 -5.41
CA ALA A 139 15.25 -9.88 -6.38
C ALA A 139 13.91 -9.71 -7.12
N ALA A 140 12.83 -9.37 -6.40
CA ALA A 140 11.53 -9.09 -7.00
C ALA A 140 11.59 -7.87 -7.92
N PHE A 141 12.29 -6.83 -7.53
CA PHE A 141 12.48 -5.61 -8.30
C PHE A 141 13.18 -5.91 -9.63
N GLU A 142 14.27 -6.64 -9.60
CA GLU A 142 15.05 -7.04 -10.78
C GLU A 142 14.23 -7.91 -11.75
N GLN A 143 13.33 -8.74 -11.23
CA GLN A 143 12.43 -9.55 -12.03
C GLN A 143 11.31 -8.72 -12.65
N ARG A 144 10.64 -7.92 -11.83
CA ARG A 144 9.44 -7.19 -12.24
C ARG A 144 9.72 -6.07 -13.23
N ILE A 145 10.91 -5.49 -13.23
CA ILE A 145 11.29 -4.43 -14.17
C ILE A 145 11.22 -4.88 -15.64
N HIS A 146 11.23 -6.19 -15.88
CA HIS A 146 11.14 -6.79 -17.23
C HIS A 146 9.71 -7.13 -17.66
N HIS A 147 8.72 -6.95 -16.79
CA HIS A 147 7.31 -7.19 -17.13
C HIS A 147 6.76 -6.07 -18.05
N SER A 148 5.59 -6.32 -18.63
CA SER A 148 4.88 -5.28 -19.39
C SER A 148 4.32 -4.19 -18.46
N ALA A 149 4.06 -2.99 -19.02
CA ALA A 149 3.45 -1.90 -18.27
C ALA A 149 2.08 -2.27 -17.72
N ASP A 150 1.25 -2.95 -18.50
CA ASP A 150 -0.09 -3.38 -18.06
C ASP A 150 -0.01 -4.41 -16.93
N ALA A 151 0.92 -5.38 -17.02
CA ALA A 151 1.15 -6.36 -15.96
C ALA A 151 1.62 -5.70 -14.67
N GLU A 152 2.52 -4.72 -14.75
CA GLU A 152 3.04 -4.01 -13.58
C GLU A 152 2.02 -3.05 -12.97
N PHE A 153 1.16 -2.42 -13.77
CA PHE A 153 0.05 -1.62 -13.25
C PHE A 153 -0.92 -2.47 -12.44
N ALA A 154 -1.34 -3.62 -12.99
CA ALA A 154 -2.20 -4.57 -12.27
C ALA A 154 -1.51 -5.14 -11.02
N CYS A 155 -0.23 -5.44 -11.09
CA CYS A 155 0.57 -5.90 -9.97
C CYS A 155 0.66 -4.83 -8.86
N ALA A 156 0.86 -3.57 -9.23
CA ALA A 156 0.89 -2.46 -8.28
C ALA A 156 -0.42 -2.36 -7.48
N LEU A 157 -1.57 -2.44 -8.14
CA LEU A 157 -2.87 -2.43 -7.46
C LEU A 157 -3.06 -3.65 -6.55
N ALA A 158 -2.64 -4.82 -6.98
CA ALA A 158 -2.70 -6.03 -6.17
C ALA A 158 -1.81 -5.93 -4.91
N GLU A 159 -0.61 -5.39 -5.04
CA GLU A 159 0.29 -5.16 -3.92
C GLU A 159 -0.24 -4.09 -2.95
N ILE A 160 -0.85 -3.03 -3.47
CA ILE A 160 -1.54 -2.01 -2.65
C ILE A 160 -2.65 -2.65 -1.81
N ASN A 161 -3.46 -3.53 -2.41
CA ASN A 161 -4.51 -4.24 -1.67
C ASN A 161 -3.94 -5.19 -0.61
N LYS A 162 -2.80 -5.82 -0.83
CA LYS A 162 -2.11 -6.60 0.22
C LYS A 162 -1.63 -5.71 1.37
N ILE A 163 -1.05 -4.57 1.07
CA ILE A 163 -0.63 -3.59 2.08
C ILE A 163 -1.84 -3.15 2.90
N ALA A 164 -2.96 -2.86 2.25
CA ALA A 164 -4.20 -2.48 2.91
C ALA A 164 -4.69 -3.55 3.88
N LEU A 165 -4.66 -4.83 3.49
CA LEU A 165 -5.02 -5.94 4.38
C LEU A 165 -4.13 -5.98 5.61
N PHE A 166 -2.81 -5.87 5.43
CA PHE A 166 -1.88 -5.89 6.55
C PHE A 166 -2.10 -4.73 7.51
N ARG A 167 -2.41 -3.53 6.99
CA ARG A 167 -2.74 -2.35 7.81
C ARG A 167 -4.05 -2.55 8.57
N LEU A 168 -5.09 -3.07 7.93
CA LEU A 168 -6.37 -3.37 8.58
C LEU A 168 -6.22 -4.38 9.72
N LEU A 169 -5.37 -5.39 9.55
CA LEU A 169 -5.11 -6.42 10.57
C LEU A 169 -4.41 -5.88 11.83
N THR A 170 -3.91 -4.65 11.81
CA THR A 170 -3.32 -4.00 12.99
C THR A 170 -4.31 -3.17 13.80
N LEU A 171 -5.53 -2.98 13.33
CA LEU A 171 -6.60 -2.24 13.99
C LEU A 171 -7.53 -3.17 14.78
#